data_9d7a07a14106f94ea24e4efe22e98d26
#
_entry.id   9d7a07a14106f94ea24e4efe22e98d26
#
_cell.length_a   1.000
_cell.length_b   1.000
_cell.length_c   1.000
_cell.angle_alpha   90.00
_cell.angle_beta   90.00
_cell.angle_gamma   90.00
#
_symmetry.space_group_name_H-M   'P 1'
#
loop_
_entity.id
_entity.type
_entity.pdbx_description
1 polymer ?
#
loop_
_entity_poly.entity_id
_entity_poly.type
_entity_poly.pdbx_seq_one_letter_code
_entity_poly.pdbx_strand_id
1 'polypeptide(L)'
;MVVVDWLFLWKDDIKLEVVNYTANHVLAKETEEDSFVWFMIGFYGWPETQQKFKSWKLLEHLKTFVEGPWLCFGDFNAILHSSEKQSTRQPQTAQIDAFQEVLESCQLEDLGYKGYQFTWTNKRPGDANTKLRLDRAVATKGWIDNFPISNVVHLLLHASNHIPITIQVQKFRRKNRRTDRGFKFEESWLLWEDCEARIQQAWSLSGSGEEGLATIHGKIRACRDDLKAWGDIKAKPEEKEIKLL
;
A
#
# COMPACT_ATOMS: atom_id res chain seq x y z
N MET A 1 -22.34 10.07 26.58
CA MET A 1 -22.52 9.14 25.45
C MET A 1 -21.66 9.71 24.33
N VAL A 2 -20.49 9.13 24.06
CA VAL A 2 -19.66 9.54 22.93
C VAL A 2 -20.28 8.86 21.72
N VAL A 3 -20.93 9.62 20.86
CA VAL A 3 -21.37 9.13 19.56
C VAL A 3 -20.15 9.18 18.67
N VAL A 4 -19.64 8.03 18.26
CA VAL A 4 -18.61 7.98 17.25
C VAL A 4 -19.33 8.00 15.90
N ASP A 5 -19.35 9.18 15.28
CA ASP A 5 -19.86 9.29 13.93
C ASP A 5 -18.77 8.81 12.96
N TRP A 6 -19.01 7.67 12.33
CA TRP A 6 -18.16 7.19 11.27
C TRP A 6 -18.41 8.01 10.01
N LEU A 7 -17.34 8.57 9.46
CA LEU A 7 -17.35 9.16 8.13
C LEU A 7 -16.45 8.32 7.24
N PHE A 8 -17.04 7.62 6.28
CA PHE A 8 -16.33 6.78 5.34
C PHE A 8 -16.42 7.43 3.96
N LEU A 9 -15.29 7.88 3.43
CA LEU A 9 -15.19 8.58 2.15
C LEU A 9 -14.23 7.85 1.23
N TRP A 10 -14.60 7.70 -0.04
CA TRP A 10 -13.74 7.13 -1.07
C TRP A 10 -13.93 7.86 -2.39
N LYS A 11 -13.00 7.67 -3.32
CA LYS A 11 -13.05 8.24 -4.65
C LYS A 11 -13.89 7.36 -5.59
N ASP A 12 -14.46 7.95 -6.62
CA ASP A 12 -15.33 7.26 -7.59
C ASP A 12 -14.63 6.16 -8.40
N ASP A 13 -13.28 6.20 -8.49
CA ASP A 13 -12.46 5.19 -9.15
C ASP A 13 -12.26 3.91 -8.31
N ILE A 14 -12.65 3.94 -7.02
CA ILE A 14 -12.57 2.79 -6.11
C ILE A 14 -13.91 2.07 -6.08
N LYS A 15 -13.94 0.80 -6.48
CA LYS A 15 -15.14 -0.04 -6.42
C LYS A 15 -15.34 -0.59 -5.01
N LEU A 16 -15.95 0.22 -4.16
CA LEU A 16 -16.22 -0.09 -2.76
C LEU A 16 -17.71 -0.30 -2.54
N GLU A 17 -18.05 -1.39 -1.87
CA GLU A 17 -19.41 -1.72 -1.43
C GLU A 17 -19.43 -1.82 0.09
N VAL A 18 -20.27 -1.02 0.75
CA VAL A 18 -20.48 -1.13 2.21
C VAL A 18 -21.41 -2.32 2.47
N VAL A 19 -20.88 -3.33 3.15
CA VAL A 19 -21.59 -4.59 3.44
C VAL A 19 -22.40 -4.49 4.73
N ASN A 20 -21.79 -3.91 5.78
CA ASN A 20 -22.41 -3.83 7.11
C ASN A 20 -21.77 -2.70 7.91
N TYR A 21 -22.52 -2.10 8.83
CA TYR A 21 -21.99 -1.08 9.74
C TYR A 21 -22.77 -0.99 11.05
N THR A 22 -22.11 -0.53 12.09
CA THR A 22 -22.69 -0.14 13.39
C THR A 22 -21.94 1.08 13.93
N ALA A 23 -22.25 1.51 15.15
CA ALA A 23 -21.44 2.55 15.82
C ALA A 23 -19.98 2.12 16.07
N ASN A 24 -19.65 0.84 15.99
CA ASN A 24 -18.34 0.30 16.31
C ASN A 24 -17.56 -0.24 15.11
N HIS A 25 -18.16 -0.33 13.93
CA HIS A 25 -17.48 -0.74 12.72
C HIS A 25 -18.18 -0.31 11.45
N VAL A 26 -17.40 -0.27 10.37
CA VAL A 26 -17.85 -0.24 8.98
C VAL A 26 -17.12 -1.35 8.25
N LEU A 27 -17.85 -2.34 7.74
CA LEU A 27 -17.33 -3.40 6.87
C LEU A 27 -17.62 -3.04 5.42
N ALA A 28 -16.59 -2.98 4.61
CA ALA A 28 -16.69 -2.74 3.19
C ALA A 28 -15.90 -3.78 2.39
N LYS A 29 -16.40 -4.07 1.20
CA LYS A 29 -15.79 -4.95 0.21
C LYS A 29 -15.22 -4.11 -0.91
N GLU A 30 -13.97 -4.31 -1.26
CA GLU A 30 -13.33 -3.69 -2.40
C GLU A 30 -13.07 -4.72 -3.50
N THR A 31 -13.33 -4.32 -4.74
CA THR A 31 -13.05 -5.12 -5.93
C THR A 31 -12.04 -4.37 -6.80
N GLU A 32 -10.84 -4.89 -6.87
CA GLU A 32 -9.74 -4.34 -7.67
C GLU A 32 -9.98 -4.51 -9.18
N GLU A 33 -9.23 -3.80 -10.02
CA GLU A 33 -9.34 -3.90 -11.49
C GLU A 33 -9.07 -5.33 -12.03
N ASP A 34 -8.19 -6.08 -11.35
CA ASP A 34 -7.86 -7.47 -11.69
C ASP A 34 -8.86 -8.50 -11.14
N SER A 35 -10.03 -8.02 -10.66
CA SER A 35 -11.09 -8.81 -10.03
C SER A 35 -10.69 -9.45 -8.69
N PHE A 36 -9.56 -9.03 -8.10
CA PHE A 36 -9.21 -9.42 -6.75
C PHE A 36 -10.14 -8.74 -5.75
N VAL A 37 -10.75 -9.54 -4.89
CA VAL A 37 -11.69 -9.08 -3.85
C VAL A 37 -11.04 -9.17 -2.50
N TRP A 38 -11.14 -8.10 -1.71
CA TRP A 38 -10.72 -8.07 -0.34
C TRP A 38 -11.65 -7.19 0.51
N PHE A 39 -11.52 -7.30 1.81
CA PHE A 39 -12.41 -6.59 2.74
C PHE A 39 -11.62 -5.62 3.60
N MET A 40 -12.24 -4.49 3.90
CA MET A 40 -11.71 -3.52 4.87
C MET A 40 -12.73 -3.27 5.97
N ILE A 41 -12.23 -3.19 7.19
CA ILE A 41 -13.03 -2.93 8.38
C ILE A 41 -12.46 -1.72 9.11
N GLY A 42 -13.22 -0.62 9.12
CA GLY A 42 -13.02 0.46 10.07
C GLY A 42 -13.55 0.02 11.43
N PHE A 43 -12.74 0.08 12.48
CA PHE A 43 -13.05 -0.51 13.79
C PHE A 43 -12.88 0.49 14.92
N TYR A 44 -13.86 0.51 15.84
CA TYR A 44 -13.80 1.27 17.08
C TYR A 44 -14.12 0.34 18.27
N GLY A 45 -13.09 -0.01 19.02
CA GLY A 45 -13.21 -0.84 20.21
C GLY A 45 -13.85 -0.09 21.39
N TRP A 46 -14.51 -0.82 22.30
CA TRP A 46 -15.05 -0.22 23.51
C TRP A 46 -13.91 0.27 24.42
N PRO A 47 -13.92 1.55 24.84
CA PRO A 47 -12.86 2.10 25.70
C PRO A 47 -12.93 1.59 27.15
N GLU A 48 -14.12 1.28 27.64
CA GLU A 48 -14.33 0.83 29.02
C GLU A 48 -13.78 -0.58 29.23
N THR A 49 -12.93 -0.73 30.22
CA THR A 49 -12.29 -2.02 30.59
C THR A 49 -13.29 -3.18 30.68
N GLN A 50 -14.45 -2.94 31.31
CA GLN A 50 -15.49 -3.95 31.51
C GLN A 50 -16.21 -4.34 30.22
N GLN A 51 -16.13 -3.56 29.17
CA GLN A 51 -16.81 -3.78 27.88
C GLN A 51 -15.88 -4.25 26.76
N LYS A 52 -14.57 -4.31 26.99
CA LYS A 52 -13.59 -4.70 25.95
C LYS A 52 -13.87 -6.07 25.34
N PHE A 53 -14.44 -6.99 26.10
CA PHE A 53 -14.86 -8.29 25.57
C PHE A 53 -15.86 -8.18 24.41
N LYS A 54 -16.64 -7.07 24.33
CA LYS A 54 -17.54 -6.83 23.19
C LYS A 54 -16.76 -6.53 21.93
N SER A 55 -15.60 -5.85 22.06
CA SER A 55 -14.69 -5.61 20.93
C SER A 55 -14.19 -6.93 20.34
N TRP A 56 -13.82 -7.87 21.20
CA TRP A 56 -13.32 -9.18 20.80
C TRP A 56 -14.41 -10.01 20.11
N LYS A 57 -15.60 -10.06 20.71
CA LYS A 57 -16.76 -10.73 20.10
C LYS A 57 -17.16 -10.09 18.77
N LEU A 58 -17.04 -8.77 18.64
CA LEU A 58 -17.33 -8.09 17.37
C LEU A 58 -16.32 -8.50 16.30
N LEU A 59 -15.01 -8.56 16.58
CA LEU A 59 -14.00 -9.01 15.61
C LEU A 59 -14.27 -10.46 15.16
N GLU A 60 -14.54 -11.36 16.09
CA GLU A 60 -14.88 -12.76 15.78
C GLU A 60 -16.14 -12.85 14.92
N HIS A 61 -17.16 -12.04 15.24
CA HIS A 61 -18.38 -11.97 14.46
C HIS A 61 -18.12 -11.42 13.04
N LEU A 62 -17.36 -10.34 12.91
CA LEU A 62 -17.01 -9.76 11.61
C LEU A 62 -16.26 -10.74 10.71
N LYS A 63 -15.38 -11.57 11.28
CA LYS A 63 -14.72 -12.66 10.55
C LYS A 63 -15.71 -13.57 9.83
N THR A 64 -16.90 -13.80 10.37
CA THR A 64 -17.92 -14.69 9.75
C THR A 64 -18.57 -14.11 8.48
N PHE A 65 -18.47 -12.80 8.27
CA PHE A 65 -18.98 -12.12 7.07
C PHE A 65 -17.93 -11.95 5.98
N VAL A 66 -16.67 -12.26 6.27
CA VAL A 66 -15.55 -12.00 5.36
C VAL A 66 -15.12 -13.30 4.69
N GLU A 67 -15.36 -13.39 3.38
CA GLU A 67 -14.95 -14.52 2.55
C GLU A 67 -13.67 -14.17 1.77
N GLY A 68 -12.54 -13.99 2.47
CA GLY A 68 -11.29 -13.67 1.79
C GLY A 68 -10.30 -12.85 2.63
N PRO A 69 -9.28 -12.27 1.97
CA PRO A 69 -8.31 -11.41 2.63
C PRO A 69 -8.96 -10.15 3.19
N TRP A 70 -8.56 -9.74 4.40
CA TRP A 70 -9.10 -8.54 5.02
C TRP A 70 -8.09 -7.76 5.85
N LEU A 71 -8.34 -6.46 5.92
CA LEU A 71 -7.64 -5.46 6.70
C LEU A 71 -8.62 -4.87 7.71
N CYS A 72 -8.23 -4.79 8.98
CA CYS A 72 -8.98 -4.11 10.02
C CYS A 72 -8.13 -2.97 10.59
N PHE A 73 -8.69 -1.77 10.69
CA PHE A 73 -7.95 -0.59 11.14
C PHE A 73 -8.82 0.35 11.95
N GLY A 74 -8.18 1.10 12.83
CA GLY A 74 -8.85 2.12 13.64
C GLY A 74 -8.40 2.09 15.09
N ASP A 75 -9.23 2.60 15.98
CA ASP A 75 -8.99 2.64 17.42
C ASP A 75 -9.51 1.36 18.10
N PHE A 76 -8.60 0.47 18.43
CA PHE A 76 -8.94 -0.77 19.14
C PHE A 76 -9.18 -0.55 20.64
N ASN A 77 -8.86 0.64 21.16
CA ASN A 77 -8.89 0.95 22.58
C ASN A 77 -8.11 -0.07 23.45
N ALA A 78 -7.13 -0.75 22.86
CA ALA A 78 -6.33 -1.80 23.50
C ALA A 78 -4.88 -1.74 23.04
N ILE A 79 -3.99 -2.18 23.91
CA ILE A 79 -2.58 -2.37 23.61
C ILE A 79 -2.27 -3.85 23.39
N LEU A 80 -1.37 -4.16 22.47
CA LEU A 80 -0.97 -5.53 22.12
C LEU A 80 0.26 -6.00 22.92
N HIS A 81 1.08 -5.04 23.35
CA HIS A 81 2.28 -5.28 24.15
C HIS A 81 2.42 -4.25 25.26
N SER A 82 3.04 -4.64 26.39
CA SER A 82 3.29 -3.73 27.51
C SER A 82 4.14 -2.50 27.11
N SER A 83 5.03 -2.65 26.14
CA SER A 83 5.83 -1.55 25.57
C SER A 83 5.00 -0.46 24.86
N GLU A 84 3.76 -0.75 24.49
CA GLU A 84 2.83 0.21 23.87
C GLU A 84 2.17 1.15 24.88
N LYS A 85 2.59 1.10 26.13
CA LYS A 85 2.13 1.98 27.21
C LYS A 85 3.29 2.69 27.88
N GLN A 86 3.20 4.01 27.96
CA GLN A 86 4.04 4.84 28.82
C GLN A 86 3.17 5.47 29.91
N SER A 87 3.33 4.99 31.15
CA SER A 87 2.56 5.44 32.32
C SER A 87 3.23 4.95 33.61
N THR A 88 2.96 5.61 34.73
CA THR A 88 3.35 5.13 36.06
C THR A 88 2.60 3.87 36.50
N ARG A 89 1.42 3.62 35.89
CA ARG A 89 0.63 2.42 36.19
C ARG A 89 0.93 1.31 35.17
N GLN A 90 1.23 0.13 35.68
CA GLN A 90 1.46 -1.05 34.85
C GLN A 90 0.22 -1.41 34.00
N PRO A 91 0.39 -1.96 32.80
CA PRO A 91 -0.70 -2.46 32.01
C PRO A 91 -1.31 -3.73 32.67
N GLN A 92 -2.58 -3.98 32.40
CA GLN A 92 -3.25 -5.21 32.82
C GLN A 92 -2.94 -6.33 31.83
N THR A 93 -2.12 -7.29 32.22
CA THR A 93 -1.67 -8.39 31.35
C THR A 93 -2.84 -9.16 30.74
N ALA A 94 -3.85 -9.48 31.54
CA ALA A 94 -5.02 -10.21 31.05
C ALA A 94 -5.77 -9.52 29.89
N GLN A 95 -5.71 -8.18 29.77
CA GLN A 95 -6.30 -7.48 28.63
C GLN A 95 -5.43 -7.55 27.39
N ILE A 96 -4.11 -7.59 27.57
CA ILE A 96 -3.15 -7.78 26.48
C ILE A 96 -3.35 -9.19 25.93
N ASP A 97 -3.36 -10.20 26.80
CA ASP A 97 -3.51 -11.60 26.43
C ASP A 97 -4.83 -11.83 25.67
N ALA A 98 -5.95 -11.30 26.17
CA ALA A 98 -7.25 -11.41 25.51
C ALA A 98 -7.26 -10.74 24.12
N PHE A 99 -6.52 -9.64 23.94
CA PHE A 99 -6.41 -8.98 22.62
C PHE A 99 -5.52 -9.79 21.67
N GLN A 100 -4.44 -10.38 22.16
CA GLN A 100 -3.58 -11.27 21.37
C GLN A 100 -4.37 -12.52 20.92
N GLU A 101 -5.10 -13.16 21.84
CA GLU A 101 -5.93 -14.34 21.56
C GLU A 101 -6.96 -14.07 20.46
N VAL A 102 -7.66 -12.94 20.49
CA VAL A 102 -8.66 -12.63 19.45
C VAL A 102 -8.01 -12.33 18.10
N LEU A 103 -6.87 -11.63 18.06
CA LEU A 103 -6.15 -11.43 16.80
C LEU A 103 -5.69 -12.77 16.20
N GLU A 104 -5.17 -13.67 17.03
CA GLU A 104 -4.78 -15.02 16.62
C GLU A 104 -5.98 -15.81 16.09
N SER A 105 -7.11 -15.83 16.85
CA SER A 105 -8.34 -16.51 16.43
C SER A 105 -8.90 -15.97 15.12
N CYS A 106 -8.74 -14.68 14.86
CA CYS A 106 -9.11 -14.01 13.61
C CYS A 106 -8.05 -14.11 12.51
N GLN A 107 -6.88 -14.71 12.81
CA GLN A 107 -5.73 -14.79 11.89
C GLN A 107 -5.25 -13.40 11.43
N LEU A 108 -5.27 -12.43 12.33
CA LEU A 108 -4.86 -11.05 12.09
C LEU A 108 -3.47 -10.80 12.66
N GLU A 109 -2.59 -10.27 11.81
CA GLU A 109 -1.24 -9.85 12.15
C GLU A 109 -1.17 -8.31 12.20
N ASP A 110 -0.51 -7.75 13.22
CA ASP A 110 -0.26 -6.30 13.29
C ASP A 110 0.73 -5.89 12.19
N LEU A 111 0.37 -4.90 11.38
CA LEU A 111 1.21 -4.41 10.29
C LEU A 111 2.40 -3.54 10.76
N GLY A 112 2.51 -3.32 12.07
CA GLY A 112 3.50 -2.42 12.63
C GLY A 112 3.21 -0.96 12.28
N TYR A 113 4.21 -0.10 12.43
CA TYR A 113 4.09 1.33 12.13
C TYR A 113 5.43 1.98 11.84
N LYS A 114 5.39 3.15 11.22
CA LYS A 114 6.49 4.10 11.09
C LYS A 114 6.11 5.41 11.79
N GLY A 115 7.07 6.08 12.41
CA GLY A 115 6.84 7.36 13.09
C GLY A 115 6.76 7.23 14.60
N TYR A 116 5.94 8.08 15.24
CA TYR A 116 5.86 8.14 16.70
C TYR A 116 5.18 6.90 17.29
N GLN A 117 5.71 6.39 18.40
CA GLN A 117 5.30 5.11 18.99
C GLN A 117 3.84 5.08 19.46
N PHE A 118 3.35 6.18 20.05
CA PHE A 118 2.04 6.23 20.69
C PHE A 118 1.04 6.97 19.81
N THR A 119 -0.19 6.49 19.75
CA THR A 119 -1.25 7.12 18.99
C THR A 119 -2.23 7.92 19.84
N TRP A 120 -2.17 7.75 21.16
CA TRP A 120 -3.04 8.45 22.11
C TRP A 120 -2.28 8.98 23.34
N THR A 121 -2.76 10.10 23.87
CA THR A 121 -2.27 10.66 25.14
C THR A 121 -3.40 11.33 25.91
N ASN A 122 -3.36 11.23 27.25
CA ASN A 122 -4.29 11.95 28.12
C ASN A 122 -3.91 13.44 28.33
N LYS A 123 -2.79 13.88 27.74
CA LYS A 123 -2.25 15.26 27.81
C LYS A 123 -2.08 15.85 29.22
N ARG A 124 -2.01 15.01 30.26
CA ARG A 124 -1.77 15.50 31.63
C ARG A 124 -0.29 15.83 31.79
N PRO A 125 0.07 16.81 32.63
CA PRO A 125 1.48 17.15 32.87
C PRO A 125 2.20 16.10 33.74
N GLY A 126 3.52 16.02 33.56
CA GLY A 126 4.43 15.19 34.38
C GLY A 126 4.07 13.71 34.39
N ASP A 127 4.23 13.09 35.57
CA ASP A 127 4.02 11.66 35.76
C ASP A 127 2.54 11.20 35.63
N ALA A 128 1.61 12.15 35.62
CA ALA A 128 0.21 11.86 35.33
C ALA A 128 -0.08 11.65 33.84
N ASN A 129 0.91 11.90 32.98
CA ASN A 129 0.78 11.64 31.54
C ASN A 129 0.76 10.16 31.27
N THR A 130 -0.20 9.75 30.47
CA THR A 130 -0.31 8.39 29.93
C THR A 130 -0.34 8.45 28.42
N LYS A 131 0.51 7.68 27.77
CA LYS A 131 0.54 7.52 26.32
C LYS A 131 0.35 6.06 25.96
N LEU A 132 -0.45 5.81 24.94
CA LEU A 132 -0.83 4.47 24.50
C LEU A 132 -0.79 4.38 22.96
N ARG A 133 -0.51 3.20 22.44
CA ARG A 133 -0.76 2.87 21.03
C ARG A 133 -2.09 2.14 20.93
N LEU A 134 -3.16 2.87 20.64
CA LEU A 134 -4.53 2.35 20.56
C LEU A 134 -4.99 2.16 19.11
N ASP A 135 -4.52 3.03 18.22
CA ASP A 135 -4.84 3.00 16.80
C ASP A 135 -3.82 2.14 16.06
N ARG A 136 -4.31 1.22 15.24
CA ARG A 136 -3.48 0.30 14.48
C ARG A 136 -4.18 -0.22 13.22
N ALA A 137 -3.42 -0.93 12.39
CA ALA A 137 -3.93 -1.74 11.30
C ALA A 137 -3.43 -3.17 11.47
N VAL A 138 -4.35 -4.12 11.36
CA VAL A 138 -4.08 -5.55 11.40
C VAL A 138 -4.69 -6.21 10.16
N ALA A 139 -4.04 -7.23 9.61
CA ALA A 139 -4.52 -7.87 8.39
C ALA A 139 -4.27 -9.37 8.41
N THR A 140 -5.06 -10.10 7.61
CA THR A 140 -4.80 -11.53 7.38
C THR A 140 -3.58 -11.74 6.50
N LYS A 141 -2.95 -12.90 6.63
CA LYS A 141 -1.79 -13.29 5.81
C LYS A 141 -2.08 -13.17 4.31
N GLY A 142 -3.28 -13.57 3.87
CA GLY A 142 -3.70 -13.42 2.47
C GLY A 142 -3.72 -11.98 1.99
N TRP A 143 -4.09 -11.02 2.87
CA TRP A 143 -4.04 -9.60 2.54
C TRP A 143 -2.57 -9.11 2.46
N ILE A 144 -1.74 -9.46 3.44
CA ILE A 144 -0.31 -9.07 3.51
C ILE A 144 0.43 -9.56 2.26
N ASP A 145 0.18 -10.79 1.82
CA ASP A 145 0.83 -11.37 0.64
C ASP A 145 0.44 -10.67 -0.67
N ASN A 146 -0.78 -10.13 -0.74
CA ASN A 146 -1.23 -9.36 -1.90
C ASN A 146 -0.75 -7.90 -1.88
N PHE A 147 -0.51 -7.33 -0.68
CA PHE A 147 -0.08 -5.94 -0.48
C PHE A 147 1.22 -5.83 0.32
N PRO A 148 2.32 -6.50 -0.09
CA PRO A 148 3.52 -6.69 0.72
C PRO A 148 4.36 -5.42 0.94
N ILE A 149 4.09 -4.33 0.20
CA ILE A 149 4.76 -3.04 0.37
C ILE A 149 3.90 -2.02 1.13
N SER A 150 2.77 -2.46 1.66
CA SER A 150 1.91 -1.60 2.48
C SER A 150 2.59 -1.22 3.78
N ASN A 151 2.28 -0.05 4.29
CA ASN A 151 2.80 0.42 5.55
C ASN A 151 1.82 1.32 6.28
N VAL A 152 1.95 1.37 7.61
CA VAL A 152 1.18 2.26 8.50
C VAL A 152 2.10 3.37 8.97
N VAL A 153 1.65 4.61 8.90
CA VAL A 153 2.41 5.79 9.34
C VAL A 153 1.59 6.55 10.38
N HIS A 154 2.17 6.78 11.54
CA HIS A 154 1.62 7.67 12.56
C HIS A 154 1.98 9.12 12.22
N LEU A 155 0.97 9.95 11.98
CA LEU A 155 1.17 11.35 11.62
C LEU A 155 1.30 12.20 12.89
N LEU A 156 2.10 13.28 12.80
CA LEU A 156 2.22 14.24 13.90
C LEU A 156 1.08 15.27 13.78
N LEU A 157 0.13 15.25 14.72
CA LEU A 157 -0.93 16.26 14.86
C LEU A 157 -1.07 16.63 16.32
N HIS A 158 -1.25 17.95 16.61
CA HIS A 158 -1.20 18.45 17.97
C HIS A 158 -2.59 18.80 18.58
N ALA A 159 -3.65 18.81 17.79
CA ALA A 159 -4.96 19.30 18.24
C ALA A 159 -5.78 18.23 19.01
N SER A 160 -5.72 16.96 18.61
CA SER A 160 -6.46 15.85 19.22
C SER A 160 -5.64 15.10 20.27
N ASN A 161 -6.32 14.33 21.14
CA ASN A 161 -5.68 13.34 22.01
C ASN A 161 -5.19 12.13 21.21
N HIS A 162 -5.76 11.84 20.05
CA HIS A 162 -5.32 10.84 19.11
C HIS A 162 -4.45 11.43 18.00
N ILE A 163 -3.54 10.65 17.50
CA ILE A 163 -2.73 10.92 16.30
C ILE A 163 -3.36 10.16 15.14
N PRO A 164 -3.60 10.80 13.98
CA PRO A 164 -4.08 10.11 12.80
C PRO A 164 -3.08 9.07 12.33
N ILE A 165 -3.57 7.94 11.86
CA ILE A 165 -2.80 6.92 11.17
C ILE A 165 -3.12 6.96 9.67
N THR A 166 -2.10 6.77 8.83
CA THR A 166 -2.24 6.60 7.38
C THR A 166 -1.82 5.20 7.01
N ILE A 167 -2.65 4.50 6.26
CA ILE A 167 -2.33 3.18 5.72
C ILE A 167 -2.11 3.34 4.22
N GLN A 168 -0.89 3.08 3.77
CA GLN A 168 -0.54 3.08 2.36
C GLN A 168 -0.67 1.65 1.85
N VAL A 169 -1.74 1.36 1.13
CA VAL A 169 -2.00 0.04 0.55
C VAL A 169 -1.31 -0.04 -0.81
N GLN A 170 -0.36 -0.97 -0.97
CA GLN A 170 0.41 -1.10 -2.20
C GLN A 170 0.61 -2.56 -2.57
N LYS A 171 0.14 -2.93 -3.77
CA LYS A 171 0.49 -4.20 -4.41
C LYS A 171 1.94 -4.16 -4.90
N PHE A 172 2.58 -5.31 -4.86
CA PHE A 172 3.80 -5.51 -5.64
C PHE A 172 3.40 -5.47 -7.11
N ARG A 173 3.40 -4.30 -7.74
CA ARG A 173 3.38 -4.26 -9.20
C ARG A 173 4.66 -4.97 -9.64
N ARG A 174 4.55 -6.25 -9.97
CA ARG A 174 5.48 -6.81 -10.94
C ARG A 174 5.38 -5.85 -12.12
N LYS A 175 6.33 -4.94 -12.24
CA LYS A 175 6.57 -4.34 -13.54
C LYS A 175 6.68 -5.56 -14.43
N ASN A 176 5.66 -5.81 -15.25
CA ASN A 176 5.83 -6.64 -16.41
C ASN A 176 7.05 -6.03 -17.07
N ARG A 177 8.20 -6.68 -16.95
CA ARG A 177 9.41 -6.35 -17.69
C ARG A 177 9.23 -6.77 -19.14
N ARG A 178 8.02 -6.55 -19.65
CA ARG A 178 7.75 -6.38 -21.05
C ARG A 178 7.68 -4.89 -21.25
N THR A 179 8.81 -4.37 -21.73
CA THR A 179 8.90 -3.13 -22.46
C THR A 179 8.58 -1.85 -21.67
N ASP A 180 9.51 -1.31 -21.07
CA ASP A 180 10.20 -0.15 -21.62
C ASP A 180 11.64 -0.21 -21.09
N ARG A 181 12.43 -1.14 -21.57
CA ARG A 181 13.87 -0.91 -21.63
C ARG A 181 13.97 0.29 -22.55
N GLY A 182 14.06 1.48 -21.95
CA GLY A 182 14.27 2.68 -22.71
C GLY A 182 15.31 2.37 -23.78
N PHE A 183 15.06 2.77 -25.01
CA PHE A 183 15.97 2.53 -26.11
C PHE A 183 17.40 2.79 -25.63
N LYS A 184 18.27 1.81 -25.76
CA LYS A 184 19.71 1.93 -25.55
C LYS A 184 20.36 1.74 -26.90
N PHE A 185 21.12 2.72 -27.31
CA PHE A 185 21.98 2.59 -28.47
C PHE A 185 23.12 1.66 -28.08
N GLU A 186 23.35 0.61 -28.89
CA GLU A 186 24.45 -0.32 -28.67
C GLU A 186 25.65 0.20 -29.46
N GLU A 187 26.77 0.44 -28.79
CA GLU A 187 28.02 0.94 -29.45
C GLU A 187 28.51 0.02 -30.59
N SER A 188 28.24 -1.29 -30.48
CA SER A 188 28.53 -2.28 -31.53
C SER A 188 27.84 -1.96 -32.89
N TRP A 189 26.73 -1.20 -32.87
CA TRP A 189 26.04 -0.83 -34.09
C TRP A 189 26.83 0.14 -34.93
N LEU A 190 27.77 0.89 -34.35
CA LEU A 190 28.69 1.76 -35.09
C LEU A 190 29.66 0.97 -35.99
N LEU A 191 29.82 -0.32 -35.75
CA LEU A 191 30.63 -1.21 -36.59
C LEU A 191 29.91 -1.64 -37.86
N TRP A 192 28.59 -1.38 -37.97
CA TRP A 192 27.83 -1.71 -39.16
C TRP A 192 27.78 -0.54 -40.14
N GLU A 193 28.21 -0.78 -41.38
CA GLU A 193 28.36 0.25 -42.40
C GLU A 193 27.11 1.07 -42.71
N ASP A 194 25.91 0.49 -42.46
CA ASP A 194 24.62 1.11 -42.71
C ASP A 194 24.04 1.92 -41.51
N CYS A 195 24.70 1.90 -40.37
CA CYS A 195 24.21 2.55 -39.15
C CYS A 195 24.09 4.07 -39.31
N GLU A 196 25.13 4.72 -39.76
CA GLU A 196 25.17 6.18 -39.94
C GLU A 196 24.15 6.67 -40.99
N ALA A 197 24.05 5.96 -42.12
CA ALA A 197 23.10 6.30 -43.18
C ALA A 197 21.63 6.21 -42.67
N ARG A 198 21.32 5.24 -41.83
CA ARG A 198 19.98 5.13 -41.21
C ARG A 198 19.68 6.27 -40.26
N ILE A 199 20.61 6.65 -39.42
CA ILE A 199 20.43 7.80 -38.50
C ILE A 199 20.16 9.06 -39.30
N GLN A 200 20.94 9.32 -40.35
CA GLN A 200 20.79 10.49 -41.23
C GLN A 200 19.43 10.48 -41.95
N GLN A 201 18.99 9.34 -42.44
CA GLN A 201 17.70 9.19 -43.10
C GLN A 201 16.53 9.44 -42.10
N ALA A 202 16.52 8.80 -40.92
CA ALA A 202 15.48 8.97 -39.93
C ALA A 202 15.40 10.40 -39.38
N TRP A 203 16.56 11.06 -39.25
CA TRP A 203 16.67 12.45 -38.84
C TRP A 203 16.11 13.41 -39.88
N SER A 204 16.35 13.15 -41.15
CA SER A 204 15.93 14.01 -42.26
C SER A 204 14.45 13.88 -42.61
N LEU A 205 13.87 12.68 -42.44
CA LEU A 205 12.45 12.41 -42.69
C LEU A 205 11.50 13.01 -41.63
N SER A 206 12.01 13.41 -40.49
CA SER A 206 11.22 13.90 -39.38
C SER A 206 11.06 15.42 -39.37
N GLY A 207 10.34 15.96 -40.38
CA GLY A 207 9.74 17.30 -40.36
C GLY A 207 10.63 18.49 -40.76
N SER A 208 10.14 19.25 -41.73
CA SER A 208 10.57 20.60 -42.14
C SER A 208 9.69 21.66 -41.43
N GLY A 209 9.71 21.71 -40.12
CA GLY A 209 9.05 22.75 -39.29
C GLY A 209 10.09 23.62 -38.61
N GLU A 210 9.66 24.80 -38.10
CA GLU A 210 10.52 25.71 -37.34
C GLU A 210 11.35 24.99 -36.26
N GLU A 211 12.62 25.35 -36.13
CA GLU A 211 13.56 24.76 -35.20
C GLU A 211 13.15 25.05 -33.73
N GLY A 212 12.36 24.15 -33.17
CA GLY A 212 11.96 24.17 -31.76
C GLY A 212 12.31 22.86 -31.05
N LEU A 213 12.37 22.88 -29.72
CA LEU A 213 12.62 21.70 -28.88
C LEU A 213 11.68 20.52 -29.20
N ALA A 214 10.44 20.80 -29.59
CA ALA A 214 9.45 19.79 -30.00
C ALA A 214 9.88 19.06 -31.28
N THR A 215 10.42 19.78 -32.25
CA THR A 215 10.94 19.24 -33.53
C THR A 215 12.16 18.35 -33.31
N ILE A 216 13.10 18.80 -32.47
CA ILE A 216 14.30 18.02 -32.11
C ILE A 216 13.90 16.74 -31.38
N HIS A 217 12.95 16.82 -30.44
CA HIS A 217 12.43 15.65 -29.71
C HIS A 217 11.75 14.66 -30.66
N GLY A 218 11.02 15.16 -31.67
CA GLY A 218 10.41 14.34 -32.72
C GLY A 218 11.47 13.59 -33.56
N LYS A 219 12.54 14.26 -33.95
CA LYS A 219 13.65 13.67 -34.70
C LYS A 219 14.38 12.60 -33.91
N ILE A 220 14.68 12.85 -32.64
CA ILE A 220 15.29 11.86 -31.73
C ILE A 220 14.41 10.63 -31.60
N ARG A 221 13.07 10.82 -31.44
CA ARG A 221 12.12 9.71 -31.34
C ARG A 221 12.09 8.87 -32.62
N ALA A 222 12.10 9.49 -33.80
CA ALA A 222 12.12 8.78 -35.08
C ALA A 222 13.41 7.97 -35.28
N CYS A 223 14.56 8.53 -34.96
CA CYS A 223 15.84 7.80 -34.98
C CYS A 223 15.82 6.61 -34.01
N ARG A 224 15.29 6.80 -32.81
CA ARG A 224 15.12 5.72 -31.81
C ARG A 224 14.29 4.57 -32.37
N ASP A 225 13.14 4.88 -32.96
CA ASP A 225 12.19 3.87 -33.42
C ASP A 225 12.72 3.11 -34.62
N ASP A 226 13.39 3.78 -35.53
CA ASP A 226 14.05 3.16 -36.73
C ASP A 226 15.24 2.27 -36.30
N LEU A 227 16.13 2.78 -35.46
CA LEU A 227 17.28 2.01 -34.97
C LEU A 227 16.87 0.79 -34.12
N LYS A 228 15.80 0.90 -33.36
CA LYS A 228 15.27 -0.23 -32.61
C LYS A 228 14.79 -1.34 -33.53
N ALA A 229 13.97 -0.98 -34.52
CA ALA A 229 13.46 -1.96 -35.48
C ALA A 229 14.58 -2.62 -36.29
N TRP A 230 15.57 -1.84 -36.71
CA TRP A 230 16.72 -2.31 -37.46
C TRP A 230 17.66 -3.21 -36.62
N GLY A 231 17.96 -2.83 -35.36
CA GLY A 231 18.76 -3.64 -34.44
C GLY A 231 18.12 -4.97 -34.13
N ASP A 232 16.80 -5.01 -33.90
CA ASP A 232 16.03 -6.24 -33.70
C ASP A 232 16.10 -7.20 -34.90
N ILE A 233 16.23 -6.69 -36.13
CA ILE A 233 16.38 -7.49 -37.34
C ILE A 233 17.79 -8.09 -37.44
N LYS A 234 18.81 -7.30 -37.13
CA LYS A 234 20.23 -7.73 -37.23
C LYS A 234 20.67 -8.65 -36.10
N ALA A 235 20.11 -8.53 -34.89
CA ALA A 235 20.43 -9.37 -33.76
C ALA A 235 19.87 -10.81 -33.86
N LYS A 236 18.84 -11.04 -34.68
CA LYS A 236 18.20 -12.36 -34.81
C LYS A 236 19.07 -13.50 -35.37
N PRO A 237 20.08 -13.29 -36.24
CA PRO A 237 20.95 -14.37 -36.70
C PRO A 237 21.88 -14.91 -35.65
N GLU A 238 22.42 -14.06 -34.76
CA GLU A 238 23.44 -14.45 -33.78
C GLU A 238 22.90 -15.33 -32.64
N GLU A 239 21.63 -15.12 -32.20
CA GLU A 239 21.00 -15.99 -31.20
C GLU A 239 20.74 -17.43 -31.68
N LYS A 240 20.69 -17.66 -32.98
CA LYS A 240 20.50 -19.01 -33.54
C LYS A 240 21.80 -19.80 -33.63
N GLU A 241 22.94 -19.16 -33.79
CA GLU A 241 24.24 -19.83 -33.82
C GLU A 241 24.74 -20.24 -32.43
N ILE A 242 24.45 -19.44 -31.39
CA ILE A 242 24.86 -19.73 -30.01
C ILE A 242 24.07 -20.91 -29.41
N LYS A 243 22.88 -21.24 -29.93
CA LYS A 243 22.09 -22.39 -29.48
C LYS A 243 22.46 -23.73 -30.15
N LEU A 244 23.44 -23.75 -31.07
CA LEU A 244 23.89 -24.93 -31.80
C LEU A 244 25.33 -25.37 -31.41
N LEU A 245 25.94 -24.70 -30.41
CA LEU A 245 27.18 -25.09 -29.73
C LEU A 245 26.88 -25.53 -28.27
#